data_d07310b00140d07609a2135cd08a8fa1
#
_entry.id   d07310b00140d07609a2135cd08a8fa1
#
_cell.length_a   1.000
_cell.length_b   1.000
_cell.length_c   1.000
_cell.angle_alpha   90.00
_cell.angle_beta   90.00
_cell.angle_gamma   90.00
#
_symmetry.space_group_name_H-M   'P 1'
#
loop_
_entity.id
_entity.type
_entity.pdbx_description
1 polymer ?
#
loop_
_entity_poly.entity_id
_entity_poly.type
_entity_poly.pdbx_seq_one_letter_code
_entity_poly.pdbx_strand_id
1 'polypeptide(L)'
;LLFHRRLRSLIAIELKIGEFEAEYAGKMQMYLTALDEQVKLPDENPSIGIIICKSKDKMYVEYALKQINAPIGVATYQLRNTLPEEMKAMLPEPEEIVKRLRIFEKE
;
A
#
# COMPACT_ATOMS: atom_id res chain seq x y z
N LEU A 1 -5.27 8.11 -0.98
CA LEU A 1 -4.34 9.08 -1.55
C LEU A 1 -3.97 10.15 -0.51
N LEU A 2 -2.67 10.32 -0.27
CA LEU A 2 -2.13 11.27 0.69
C LEU A 2 -1.14 12.19 -0.01
N PHE A 3 -0.78 13.30 0.66
CA PHE A 3 0.27 14.19 0.17
C PHE A 3 1.33 14.34 1.27
N HIS A 4 2.58 14.07 0.92
CA HIS A 4 3.69 14.21 1.86
C HIS A 4 4.34 15.58 1.70
N ARG A 5 4.21 16.41 2.73
CA ARG A 5 4.63 17.81 2.66
C ARG A 5 6.11 17.99 2.35
N ARG A 6 6.99 17.27 3.03
CA ARG A 6 8.44 17.40 2.83
C ARG A 6 8.91 16.86 1.49
N LEU A 7 8.33 15.76 1.06
CA LEU A 7 8.68 15.16 -0.24
C LEU A 7 7.98 15.87 -1.38
N ARG A 8 6.93 16.62 -1.08
CA ARG A 8 6.09 17.30 -2.06
C ARG A 8 5.62 16.32 -3.13
N SER A 9 5.13 15.18 -2.68
CA SER A 9 4.66 14.11 -3.56
C SER A 9 3.33 13.57 -3.09
N LEU A 10 2.49 13.23 -4.05
CA LEU A 10 1.28 12.46 -3.78
C LEU A 10 1.70 11.03 -3.43
N ILE A 11 1.01 10.42 -2.47
CA ILE A 11 1.28 9.04 -2.07
C ILE A 11 0.00 8.23 -2.24
N ALA A 12 0.08 7.19 -3.05
CA ALA A 12 -1.01 6.23 -3.24
C ALA A 12 -0.72 4.99 -2.41
N ILE A 13 -1.67 4.64 -1.55
CA ILE A 13 -1.55 3.46 -0.70
C ILE A 13 -2.59 2.44 -1.13
N GLU A 14 -2.15 1.24 -1.44
CA GLU A 14 -3.02 0.13 -1.81
C GLU A 14 -2.87 -0.98 -0.78
N LEU A 15 -3.98 -1.42 -0.20
CA LEU A 15 -3.98 -2.48 0.81
C LEU A 15 -4.48 -3.78 0.19
N LYS A 16 -3.67 -4.82 0.29
CA LYS A 16 -4.00 -6.16 -0.20
C LYS A 16 -4.05 -7.15 0.95
N ILE A 17 -5.04 -8.01 0.96
CA ILE A 17 -5.25 -8.94 2.07
C ILE A 17 -4.39 -10.18 1.95
N GLY A 18 -4.00 -10.55 0.75
CA GLY A 18 -3.18 -11.73 0.49
C GLY A 18 -1.70 -11.43 0.34
N GLU A 19 -1.00 -12.34 -0.31
CA GLU A 19 0.41 -12.19 -0.60
C GLU A 19 0.64 -11.18 -1.72
N PHE A 20 1.84 -10.62 -1.77
CA PHE A 20 2.23 -9.74 -2.86
C PHE A 20 2.25 -10.49 -4.19
N GLU A 21 1.73 -9.86 -5.23
CA GLU A 21 1.79 -10.37 -6.59
C GLU A 21 2.32 -9.30 -7.54
N ALA A 22 3.06 -9.75 -8.55
CA ALA A 22 3.72 -8.84 -9.50
C ALA A 22 2.71 -7.94 -10.22
N GLU A 23 1.50 -8.41 -10.47
CA GLU A 23 0.48 -7.60 -11.14
C GLU A 23 0.07 -6.36 -10.33
N TYR A 24 0.22 -6.42 -9.00
CA TYR A 24 -0.10 -5.26 -8.17
C TYR A 24 0.85 -4.11 -8.46
N ALA A 25 2.13 -4.40 -8.68
CA ALA A 25 3.12 -3.39 -9.03
C ALA A 25 2.81 -2.74 -10.38
N GLY A 26 2.39 -3.54 -11.36
CA GLY A 26 2.02 -3.01 -12.68
C GLY A 26 0.80 -2.09 -12.61
N LYS A 27 -0.21 -2.48 -11.85
CA LYS A 27 -1.40 -1.65 -11.65
C LYS A 27 -1.06 -0.36 -10.90
N MET A 28 -0.21 -0.44 -9.89
CA MET A 28 0.23 0.73 -9.15
C MET A 28 1.00 1.69 -10.06
N GLN A 29 1.88 1.19 -10.92
CA GLN A 29 2.62 2.02 -11.85
C GLN A 29 1.68 2.78 -12.78
N MET A 30 0.65 2.11 -13.29
CA MET A 30 -0.34 2.76 -14.14
C MET A 30 -1.09 3.84 -13.38
N TYR A 31 -1.46 3.59 -12.14
CA TYR A 31 -2.15 4.55 -11.29
C TYR A 31 -1.28 5.77 -11.02
N LEU A 32 0.00 5.56 -10.72
CA LEU A 32 0.94 6.66 -10.48
C LEU A 32 1.13 7.51 -11.73
N THR A 33 1.18 6.88 -12.90
CA THR A 33 1.28 7.61 -14.17
C THR A 33 0.06 8.51 -14.35
N ALA A 34 -1.12 7.99 -14.06
CA ALA A 34 -2.34 8.79 -14.16
C ALA A 34 -2.35 9.96 -13.18
N LEU A 35 -1.88 9.73 -11.94
CA LEU A 35 -1.76 10.80 -10.95
C LEU A 35 -0.80 11.89 -11.41
N ASP A 36 0.34 11.50 -11.97
CA ASP A 36 1.33 12.46 -12.41
C ASP A 36 0.86 13.30 -13.60
N GLU A 37 0.04 12.72 -14.46
CA GLU A 37 -0.46 13.44 -15.63
C GLU A 37 -1.72 14.25 -15.37
N GLN A 38 -2.58 13.81 -14.47
CA GLN A 38 -3.91 14.39 -14.31
C GLN A 38 -4.14 15.12 -12.99
N VAL A 39 -3.41 14.76 -11.94
CA VAL A 39 -3.66 15.29 -10.59
C VAL A 39 -2.49 16.10 -10.05
N LYS A 40 -1.28 15.62 -10.25
CA LYS A 40 -0.07 16.24 -9.70
C LYS A 40 0.08 17.68 -10.23
N LEU A 41 0.45 18.59 -9.34
CA LEU A 41 0.75 19.97 -9.74
C LEU A 41 2.16 20.04 -10.35
N PRO A 42 2.43 21.04 -11.22
CA PRO A 42 3.74 21.12 -11.91
C PRO A 42 4.94 21.24 -10.98
N ASP A 43 4.76 21.82 -9.79
CA ASP A 43 5.86 21.98 -8.83
C ASP A 43 6.00 20.81 -7.84
N GLU A 44 5.17 19.80 -7.97
CA GLU A 44 5.24 18.62 -7.13
C GLU A 44 6.14 17.57 -7.75
N ASN A 45 6.76 16.76 -6.92
CA ASN A 45 7.61 15.66 -7.35
C ASN A 45 6.76 14.45 -7.79
N PRO A 46 7.36 13.48 -8.51
CA PRO A 46 6.60 12.31 -8.94
C PRO A 46 5.90 11.60 -7.79
N SER A 47 4.72 11.08 -8.08
CA SER A 47 3.91 10.38 -7.10
C SER A 47 4.57 9.07 -6.65
N ILE A 48 4.33 8.69 -5.40
CA ILE A 48 4.91 7.51 -4.77
C ILE A 48 3.80 6.51 -4.49
N GLY A 49 4.08 5.22 -4.74
CA GLY A 49 3.13 4.14 -4.46
C GLY A 49 3.62 3.26 -3.33
N ILE A 50 2.70 2.87 -2.45
CA ILE A 50 2.99 1.92 -1.38
C ILE A 50 1.93 0.82 -1.44
N ILE A 51 2.39 -0.42 -1.58
CA ILE A 51 1.53 -1.59 -1.55
C ILE A 51 1.73 -2.29 -0.21
N ILE A 52 0.66 -2.48 0.55
CA ILE A 52 0.71 -3.14 1.85
C ILE A 52 0.02 -4.49 1.71
N CYS A 53 0.75 -5.57 1.98
CA CYS A 53 0.25 -6.94 1.84
C CYS A 53 0.41 -7.71 3.14
N LYS A 54 -0.24 -8.87 3.22
CA LYS A 54 -0.10 -9.77 4.37
C LYS A 54 1.29 -10.39 4.42
N SER A 55 1.82 -10.80 3.27
CA SER A 55 3.15 -11.43 3.18
C SER A 55 3.78 -11.13 1.84
N LYS A 56 5.10 -11.27 1.78
CA LYS A 56 5.84 -11.09 0.54
C LYS A 56 7.08 -11.97 0.55
N ASP A 57 7.48 -12.45 -0.64
CA ASP A 57 8.79 -13.04 -0.88
C ASP A 57 9.70 -11.91 -1.33
N LYS A 58 10.79 -11.69 -0.61
CA LYS A 58 11.69 -10.57 -0.87
C LYS A 58 12.26 -10.59 -2.29
N MET A 59 12.71 -11.76 -2.74
CA MET A 59 13.29 -11.89 -4.06
C MET A 59 12.26 -11.67 -5.17
N TYR A 60 11.05 -12.18 -4.97
CA TYR A 60 9.95 -11.98 -5.91
C TYR A 60 9.61 -10.50 -6.06
N VAL A 61 9.56 -9.78 -4.94
CA VAL A 61 9.32 -8.33 -4.97
C VAL A 61 10.42 -7.61 -5.72
N GLU A 62 11.69 -7.96 -5.45
CA GLU A 62 12.82 -7.34 -6.15
C GLU A 62 12.73 -7.53 -7.66
N TYR A 63 12.39 -8.73 -8.11
CA TYR A 63 12.23 -8.99 -9.54
C TYR A 63 11.03 -8.24 -10.12
N ALA A 64 9.93 -8.21 -9.39
CA ALA A 64 8.74 -7.51 -9.87
C ALA A 64 8.96 -6.02 -10.05
N LEU A 65 9.74 -5.39 -9.16
CA LEU A 65 9.99 -3.95 -9.20
C LEU A 65 11.18 -3.56 -10.08
N LYS A 66 12.00 -4.51 -10.47
CA LYS A 66 13.26 -4.21 -11.17
C LYS A 66 13.09 -3.42 -12.46
N GLN A 67 12.04 -3.69 -13.22
CA GLN A 67 11.79 -3.02 -14.49
C GLN A 67 10.80 -1.88 -14.39
N ILE A 68 10.36 -1.55 -13.20
CA ILE A 68 9.40 -0.47 -12.97
C ILE A 68 10.16 0.78 -12.59
N ASN A 69 9.93 1.86 -13.36
CA ASN A 69 10.62 3.13 -13.15
C ASN A 69 9.93 4.05 -12.15
N ALA A 70 8.77 3.68 -11.66
CA ALA A 70 8.05 4.49 -10.69
C ALA A 70 8.49 4.15 -9.26
N PRO A 71 8.46 5.11 -8.32
CA PRO A 71 8.84 4.85 -6.93
C PRO A 71 7.73 4.09 -6.21
N ILE A 72 7.87 2.78 -6.15
CA ILE A 72 6.91 1.88 -5.52
C ILE A 72 7.59 1.10 -4.40
N GLY A 73 7.00 1.14 -3.20
CA GLY A 73 7.44 0.35 -2.07
C GLY A 73 6.42 -0.73 -1.74
N VAL A 74 6.90 -1.84 -1.20
CA VAL A 74 6.04 -2.94 -0.75
C VAL A 74 6.34 -3.21 0.72
N ALA A 75 5.30 -3.16 1.55
CA ALA A 75 5.40 -3.41 2.97
C ALA A 75 4.45 -4.52 3.38
N THR A 76 4.70 -5.11 4.54
CA THR A 76 3.79 -6.13 5.10
C THR A 76 3.21 -5.62 6.40
N TYR A 77 2.01 -6.10 6.72
CA TYR A 77 1.38 -5.80 8.00
C TYR A 77 1.29 -7.06 8.85
N GLN A 78 1.18 -6.86 10.17
CA GLN A 78 0.96 -7.94 11.10
C GLN A 78 -0.20 -7.58 12.02
N LEU A 79 -1.15 -8.52 12.12
CA LEU A 79 -2.25 -8.39 13.07
C LEU A 79 -1.83 -9.13 14.34
N ARG A 80 -1.36 -8.38 15.33
CA ARG A 80 -0.84 -8.96 16.56
C ARG A 80 -1.83 -8.80 17.71
N ASN A 81 -1.91 -9.86 18.50
CA ASN A 81 -2.74 -9.90 19.69
C ASN A 81 -1.89 -9.61 20.94
N THR A 82 -1.04 -8.57 20.85
CA THR A 82 -0.07 -8.25 21.89
C THR A 82 -0.41 -7.00 22.67
N LEU A 83 -1.60 -6.47 22.50
CA LEU A 83 -2.04 -5.27 23.21
C LEU A 83 -2.34 -5.60 24.66
N PRO A 84 -2.19 -4.60 25.58
CA PRO A 84 -2.67 -4.78 26.95
C PRO A 84 -4.13 -5.18 27.01
N GLU A 85 -4.49 -5.95 28.03
CA GLU A 85 -5.86 -6.44 28.17
C GLU A 85 -6.92 -5.34 28.08
N GLU A 86 -6.61 -4.19 28.66
CA GLU A 86 -7.52 -3.06 28.64
C GLU A 86 -7.81 -2.57 27.22
N MET A 87 -6.78 -2.58 26.36
CA MET A 87 -6.92 -2.13 24.99
C MET A 87 -7.54 -3.21 24.11
N LYS A 88 -7.27 -4.48 24.40
CA LYS A 88 -7.87 -5.58 23.64
C LYS A 88 -9.39 -5.58 23.72
N ALA A 89 -9.91 -5.22 24.89
CA ALA A 89 -11.36 -5.16 25.08
C ALA A 89 -12.02 -4.05 24.27
N MET A 90 -11.25 -3.05 23.85
CA MET A 90 -11.76 -1.88 23.12
C MET A 90 -11.57 -1.97 21.62
N LEU A 91 -10.82 -2.94 21.11
CA LEU A 91 -10.52 -3.08 19.69
C LEU A 91 -11.15 -4.34 19.12
N PRO A 92 -11.51 -4.33 17.82
CA PRO A 92 -12.03 -5.53 17.16
C PRO A 92 -10.98 -6.65 17.14
N GLU A 93 -11.44 -7.89 17.06
CA GLU A 93 -10.56 -9.02 16.87
C GLU A 93 -9.83 -8.90 15.51
N PRO A 94 -8.61 -9.46 15.39
CA PRO A 94 -7.88 -9.39 14.12
C PRO A 94 -8.68 -9.87 12.90
N GLU A 95 -9.47 -10.92 13.08
CA GLU A 95 -10.31 -11.45 12.01
C GLU A 95 -11.35 -10.44 11.53
N GLU A 96 -11.88 -9.66 12.46
CA GLU A 96 -12.85 -8.63 12.13
C GLU A 96 -12.23 -7.50 11.35
N ILE A 97 -11.00 -7.13 11.71
CA ILE A 97 -10.24 -6.11 10.98
C ILE A 97 -10.02 -6.57 9.54
N VAL A 98 -9.61 -7.82 9.35
CA VAL A 98 -9.40 -8.38 8.02
C VAL A 98 -10.70 -8.34 7.20
N LYS A 99 -11.83 -8.69 7.79
CA LYS A 99 -13.12 -8.63 7.10
C LYS A 99 -13.45 -7.22 6.63
N ARG A 100 -13.20 -6.22 7.46
CA ARG A 100 -13.45 -4.83 7.09
C ARG A 100 -12.54 -4.37 5.96
N LEU A 101 -11.27 -4.81 5.96
CA LEU A 101 -10.34 -4.50 4.89
C LEU A 101 -10.78 -5.13 3.57
N ARG A 102 -11.35 -6.34 3.61
CA ARG A 102 -11.88 -6.97 2.41
C ARG A 102 -13.03 -6.20 1.78
N ILE A 103 -13.85 -5.55 2.60
CA ILE A 103 -14.93 -4.71 2.08
C ILE A 103 -14.34 -3.55 1.28
N PHE A 104 -13.31 -2.90 1.79
CA PHE A 104 -12.64 -1.81 1.07
C PHE A 104 -11.98 -2.31 -0.21
N GLU A 105 -11.39 -3.49 -0.19
CA GLU A 105 -10.71 -4.03 -1.36
C GLU A 105 -11.65 -4.32 -2.51
N LYS A 106 -12.91 -4.66 -2.24
CA LYS A 106 -13.91 -4.94 -3.26
C LYS A 106 -14.45 -3.68 -3.95
N GLU A 107 -14.27 -2.54 -3.35
CA GLU A 107 -14.68 -1.27 -3.91
C GLU A 107 -13.61 -0.69 -4.81
#